data_0011d4d49a6525bade706322f06d2a1e
#
_entry.id   0011d4d49a6525bade706322f06d2a1e
#
_cell.length_a   1.000
_cell.length_b   1.000
_cell.length_c   1.000
_cell.angle_alpha   90.00
_cell.angle_beta   90.00
_cell.angle_gamma   90.00
#
_symmetry.space_group_name_H-M   'P 1'
#
loop_
_entity.id
_entity.type
_entity.pdbx_description
1 polymer ?
#
loop_
_entity_poly.entity_id
_entity_poly.type
_entity_poly.pdbx_seq_one_letter_code
_entity_poly.pdbx_strand_id
1 'polypeptide(L)' 'MPQALNNIAVIYHYQGTKASEKKEFEIAKDMFDKAGDYWKNAIRLAPNNYIEAQNWLNITGKLTDNLS' A
#
# COMPACT_ATOMS: atom_id res chain seq x y z
N MET A 1 -9.44 -12.11 -5.84
CA MET A 1 -8.13 -12.60 -6.32
C MET A 1 -7.02 -11.73 -5.75
N PRO A 2 -5.98 -12.33 -5.17
CA PRO A 2 -4.90 -11.53 -4.57
C PRO A 2 -4.20 -10.60 -5.57
N GLN A 3 -4.07 -11.03 -6.82
CA GLN A 3 -3.45 -10.20 -7.84
C GLN A 3 -4.27 -8.95 -8.12
N ALA A 4 -5.59 -9.05 -8.10
CA ALA A 4 -6.46 -7.90 -8.29
C ALA A 4 -6.28 -6.91 -7.15
N LEU A 5 -6.16 -7.40 -5.90
CA LEU A 5 -5.90 -6.54 -4.76
C LEU A 5 -4.58 -5.80 -4.90
N ASN A 6 -3.55 -6.52 -5.38
CA ASN A 6 -2.25 -5.89 -5.61
C ASN A 6 -2.35 -4.78 -6.67
N ASN A 7 -3.09 -5.03 -7.74
CA ASN A 7 -3.26 -4.03 -8.81
C ASN A 7 -4.00 -2.80 -8.31
N ILE A 8 -5.03 -2.98 -7.48
CA ILE A 8 -5.75 -1.86 -6.88
C ILE A 8 -4.83 -1.06 -5.97
N ALA A 9 -4.01 -1.74 -5.18
CA ALA A 9 -3.08 -1.06 -4.30
C ALA A 9 -2.09 -0.19 -5.08
N VAL A 10 -1.59 -0.69 -6.21
CA VAL A 10 -0.67 0.07 -7.06
C VAL A 10 -1.35 1.35 -7.56
N ILE A 11 -2.62 1.27 -7.93
CA ILE A 11 -3.36 2.44 -8.40
C ILE A 11 -3.48 3.48 -7.29
N TYR A 12 -3.84 3.05 -6.07
CA TYR A 12 -3.95 3.97 -4.94
C TYR A 12 -2.59 4.57 -4.59
N HIS A 13 -1.54 3.78 -4.64
CA HIS A 13 -0.19 4.28 -4.38
C HIS A 13 0.18 5.37 -5.39
N TYR A 14 -0.10 5.14 -6.67
CA TYR A 14 0.16 6.13 -7.70
C TYR A 14 -0.62 7.42 -7.45
N GLN A 15 -1.90 7.29 -7.11
CA GLN A 15 -2.73 8.47 -6.82
C GLN A 15 -2.21 9.22 -5.60
N GLY A 16 -1.75 8.50 -4.58
CA GLY A 16 -1.15 9.12 -3.41
C GLY A 16 0.11 9.90 -3.76
N THR A 17 0.96 9.32 -4.62
CA THR A 17 2.16 10.00 -5.08
C THR A 17 1.81 11.29 -5.81
N LYS A 18 0.82 11.24 -6.69
CA LYS A 18 0.38 12.43 -7.43
C LYS A 18 -0.17 13.51 -6.50
N ALA A 19 -0.97 13.10 -5.52
CA ALA A 19 -1.52 14.05 -4.55
C ALA A 19 -0.39 14.68 -3.73
N SER A 20 0.62 13.91 -3.35
CA SER A 20 1.76 14.40 -2.60
C SER A 20 2.53 15.44 -3.42
N GLU A 21 2.71 15.21 -4.72
CA GLU A 21 3.36 16.16 -5.60
C GLU A 21 2.61 17.49 -5.67
N LYS A 22 1.29 17.44 -5.56
CA LYS A 22 0.44 18.63 -5.55
C LYS A 22 0.29 19.22 -4.16
N LYS A 23 0.97 18.66 -3.16
CA LYS A 23 0.91 19.09 -1.76
C LYS A 23 -0.48 18.89 -1.14
N GLU A 24 -1.26 17.99 -1.70
CA GLU A 24 -2.55 17.58 -1.15
C GLU A 24 -2.32 16.43 -0.18
N PHE A 25 -1.72 16.74 0.99
CA PHE A 25 -1.18 15.72 1.87
C PHE A 25 -2.25 14.88 2.55
N GLU A 26 -3.42 15.44 2.82
CA GLU A 26 -4.50 14.64 3.40
C GLU A 26 -5.01 13.60 2.41
N ILE A 27 -5.14 14.00 1.15
CA ILE A 27 -5.55 13.07 0.11
C ILE A 27 -4.47 12.01 -0.11
N ALA A 28 -3.21 12.44 -0.13
CA ALA A 28 -2.09 11.51 -0.30
C ALA A 28 -2.08 10.47 0.82
N LYS A 29 -2.26 10.89 2.06
CA LYS A 29 -2.29 9.99 3.19
C LYS A 29 -3.42 8.97 3.04
N ASP A 30 -4.61 9.44 2.67
CA ASP A 30 -5.75 8.56 2.50
C ASP A 30 -5.50 7.52 1.40
N MET A 31 -4.91 7.96 0.28
CA MET A 31 -4.60 7.04 -0.82
C MET A 31 -3.55 6.02 -0.41
N PHE A 32 -2.50 6.46 0.30
CA PHE A 32 -1.46 5.54 0.78
C PHE A 32 -2.01 4.55 1.80
N ASP A 33 -2.90 5.00 2.68
CA ASP A 33 -3.52 4.10 3.65
C ASP A 33 -4.35 3.02 2.94
N LYS A 34 -5.09 3.40 1.92
CA LYS A 34 -5.87 2.45 1.15
C LYS A 34 -4.96 1.45 0.42
N ALA A 35 -3.88 1.94 -0.16
CA ALA A 35 -2.91 1.05 -0.82
C ALA A 35 -2.35 0.05 0.17
N GLY A 36 -1.98 0.51 1.36
CA GLY A 36 -1.47 -0.38 2.39
C GLY A 36 -2.45 -1.45 2.80
N ASP A 37 -3.72 -1.09 2.93
CA ASP A 37 -4.76 -2.03 3.31
C ASP A 37 -4.95 -3.11 2.24
N TYR A 38 -4.96 -2.71 0.97
CA TYR A 38 -5.09 -3.70 -0.11
C TYR A 38 -3.88 -4.64 -0.16
N TRP A 39 -2.68 -4.12 0.00
CA TRP A 39 -1.48 -4.96 0.01
C TRP A 39 -1.46 -5.89 1.21
N LYS A 40 -1.89 -5.43 2.39
CA LYS A 40 -1.99 -6.29 3.56
C LYS A 40 -2.95 -7.45 3.30
N ASN A 41 -4.08 -7.17 2.67
CA ASN A 41 -5.03 -8.22 2.33
C ASN A 41 -4.45 -9.20 1.30
N ALA A 42 -3.72 -8.69 0.32
CA ALA A 42 -3.08 -9.55 -0.67
C ALA A 42 -2.07 -10.48 -0.01
N ILE A 43 -1.27 -9.96 0.91
CA ILE A 43 -0.28 -10.76 1.63
C ILE A 43 -0.98 -11.84 2.47
N ARG A 44 -2.08 -11.48 3.12
CA ARG A 44 -2.81 -12.42 3.96
C ARG A 44 -3.37 -13.58 3.15
N LEU A 45 -3.81 -13.30 1.91
CA LEU A 45 -4.39 -14.32 1.04
C LEU A 45 -3.34 -15.19 0.36
N ALA A 46 -2.14 -14.63 0.11
CA ALA A 46 -1.08 -15.34 -0.57
C ALA A 46 0.28 -14.85 -0.07
N PRO A 47 0.64 -15.15 1.19
CA PRO A 47 1.78 -14.52 1.83
C PRO A 47 3.13 -14.82 1.18
N ASN A 48 3.23 -15.92 0.44
CA ASN A 48 4.49 -16.32 -0.15
C ASN A 48 4.71 -15.77 -1.55
N ASN A 49 3.71 -15.07 -2.12
CA ASN A 49 3.74 -14.68 -3.52
C ASN A 49 3.79 -13.18 -3.76
N TYR A 50 3.85 -12.38 -2.69
CA TYR A 50 3.74 -10.92 -2.83
C TYR A 50 4.91 -10.22 -2.17
N ILE A 51 6.12 -10.55 -2.65
CA ILE A 51 7.34 -9.94 -2.14
C ILE A 51 7.33 -8.43 -2.35
N GLU A 52 6.81 -7.97 -3.49
CA GLU A 52 6.73 -6.54 -3.75
C GLU A 52 5.85 -5.81 -2.76
N ALA A 53 4.69 -6.39 -2.42
CA ALA A 53 3.79 -5.80 -1.44
C ALA A 53 4.44 -5.75 -0.07
N GLN A 54 5.14 -6.82 0.32
CA GLN A 54 5.85 -6.85 1.60
C GLN A 54 6.96 -5.81 1.63
N ASN A 55 7.70 -5.66 0.55
CA ASN A 55 8.75 -4.66 0.45
C ASN A 55 8.18 -3.26 0.56
N TRP A 56 7.06 -3.01 -0.11
CA TRP A 56 6.41 -1.71 -0.04
C TRP A 56 6.00 -1.37 1.40
N LEU A 57 5.40 -2.34 2.09
CA LEU A 57 4.97 -2.14 3.48
C LEU A 57 6.16 -1.87 4.38
N ASN A 58 7.28 -2.56 4.16
CA ASN A 58 8.50 -2.32 4.92
C ASN A 58 9.06 -0.92 4.67
N ILE A 59 9.12 -0.50 3.42
CA ILE A 59 9.66 0.79 3.03
C ILE A 59 8.83 1.92 3.63
N THR A 60 7.51 1.79 3.62
CA THR A 60 6.63 2.84 4.13
C THR A 60 6.45 2.78 5.64
N GLY A 61 6.96 1.75 6.29
CA GLY A 61 6.83 1.60 7.74
C GLY A 61 5.50 1.04 8.20
N LYS A 62 4.64 0.60 7.28
CA LYS A 62 3.32 0.11 7.66
C LYS A 62 3.39 -1.13 8.56
N LEU A 63 4.34 -2.03 8.29
CA LEU A 63 4.54 -3.19 9.15
C LEU A 63 5.19 -2.80 10.46
N THR A 64 6.12 -1.87 10.40
CA THR A 64 6.84 -1.41 11.59
C THR A 64 5.93 -0.68 12.56
N ASP A 65 5.00 0.09 12.04
CA ASP A 65 4.03 0.79 12.87
C ASP A 65 3.23 -0.17 13.73
N ASN A 66 2.94 -1.35 13.22
CA ASN A 66 2.21 -2.36 13.98
C ASN A 66 3.05 -3.00 15.07
N LEU A 67 4.37 -2.91 14.97
CA LEU A 67 5.28 -3.49 15.93
C LEU A 67 5.69 -2.50 17.02
N SER A 68 5.55 -1.23 16.74
CA SER A 68 5.87 -0.22 17.73
C SER A 68 4.63 0.18 18.50
#